data_13c35681daf8bb28f343d2a50b2d1373
#
_entry.id   13c35681daf8bb28f343d2a50b2d1373
#
_cell.length_a   1.000
_cell.length_b   1.000
_cell.length_c   1.000
_cell.angle_alpha   90.00
_cell.angle_beta   90.00
_cell.angle_gamma   90.00
#
_symmetry.space_group_name_H-M   'P 1'
#
loop_
_entity.id
_entity.type
_entity.pdbx_description
1 polymer ?
#
loop_
_entity_poly.entity_id
_entity_poly.type
_entity_poly.pdbx_seq_one_letter_code
_entity_poly.pdbx_strand_id
1 'polypeptide(L)'
;DWTQDERFYQYDRWFENEAMQEANVKYYYDQVTGEFDKVLAEHGYVRDGHYYRVEKANNDTLVFFCHFGLGWVLISHLLSMSPMVLWHNLCAAPSSVTTLTSEERRKGIAGFRMNSYGDISHLYAHDEPPAFAARFCECYDNDERHD
;
A
#
# COMPACT_ATOMS: atom_id res chain seq x y z
N ASP A 1 17.44 12.71 -4.76
CA ASP A 1 16.28 12.49 -5.65
C ASP A 1 16.05 10.98 -5.82
N TRP A 2 14.93 10.50 -5.31
CA TRP A 2 14.59 9.07 -5.33
C TRP A 2 14.46 8.50 -6.76
N THR A 3 14.12 9.33 -7.74
CA THR A 3 13.90 8.89 -9.13
C THR A 3 15.18 8.40 -9.82
N GLN A 4 16.36 8.72 -9.30
CA GLN A 4 17.64 8.39 -9.92
C GLN A 4 18.22 7.05 -9.47
N ASP A 5 17.61 6.41 -8.47
CA ASP A 5 18.08 5.11 -7.97
C ASP A 5 17.14 3.99 -8.46
N GLU A 6 17.63 3.21 -9.41
CA GLU A 6 16.90 2.08 -9.99
C GLU A 6 16.41 1.05 -8.96
N ARG A 7 17.07 0.96 -7.81
CA ARG A 7 16.66 0.06 -6.71
C ARG A 7 15.29 0.43 -6.16
N PHE A 8 14.94 1.71 -6.15
CA PHE A 8 13.65 2.17 -5.65
C PHE A 8 12.45 1.69 -6.46
N TYR A 9 12.65 1.30 -7.71
CA TYR A 9 11.59 0.74 -8.56
C TYR A 9 11.40 -0.77 -8.36
N GLN A 10 12.28 -1.44 -7.61
CA GLN A 10 12.29 -2.89 -7.42
C GLN A 10 11.76 -3.26 -6.04
N TYR A 11 10.75 -4.15 -6.00
CA TYR A 11 10.12 -4.60 -4.77
C TYR A 11 11.09 -5.22 -3.75
N ASP A 12 12.08 -5.92 -4.21
CA ASP A 12 13.03 -6.68 -3.40
C ASP A 12 14.37 -5.95 -3.14
N ARG A 13 14.52 -4.70 -3.65
CA ARG A 13 15.77 -3.95 -3.56
C ARG A 13 15.65 -2.50 -3.10
N TRP A 14 14.46 -1.95 -3.00
CA TRP A 14 14.24 -0.54 -2.65
C TRP A 14 14.89 -0.11 -1.34
N PHE A 15 15.09 -1.06 -0.44
CA PHE A 15 15.70 -0.85 0.89
C PHE A 15 17.24 -0.94 0.88
N GLU A 16 17.87 -1.26 -0.25
CA GLU A 16 19.34 -1.36 -0.37
C GLU A 16 20.04 0.01 -0.50
N ASN A 17 19.28 1.08 -0.70
CA ASN A 17 19.80 2.44 -0.71
C ASN A 17 20.34 2.82 0.68
N GLU A 18 21.44 3.58 0.71
CA GLU A 18 22.15 3.94 1.94
C GLU A 18 21.23 4.65 2.95
N ALA A 19 20.42 5.61 2.51
CA ALA A 19 19.48 6.33 3.38
C ALA A 19 18.45 5.39 4.01
N MET A 20 17.96 4.39 3.25
CA MET A 20 17.03 3.39 3.76
C MET A 20 17.70 2.45 4.78
N GLN A 21 18.97 2.12 4.57
CA GLN A 21 19.73 1.31 5.50
C GLN A 21 20.04 2.07 6.79
N GLU A 22 20.49 3.32 6.71
CA GLU A 22 20.76 4.18 7.87
C GLU A 22 19.50 4.38 8.73
N ALA A 23 18.36 4.55 8.11
CA ALA A 23 17.07 4.67 8.79
C ALA A 23 16.45 3.33 9.21
N ASN A 24 17.11 2.21 8.91
CA ASN A 24 16.64 0.85 9.22
C ASN A 24 15.19 0.57 8.71
N VAL A 25 14.82 1.14 7.57
CA VAL A 25 13.45 1.11 7.05
C VAL A 25 12.97 -0.31 6.76
N LYS A 26 13.86 -1.17 6.26
CA LYS A 26 13.55 -2.59 6.00
C LYS A 26 13.06 -3.31 7.24
N TYR A 27 13.68 -3.08 8.39
CA TYR A 27 13.28 -3.69 9.65
C TYR A 27 11.84 -3.32 10.02
N TYR A 28 11.48 -2.04 9.96
CA TYR A 28 10.13 -1.59 10.26
C TYR A 28 9.10 -2.07 9.24
N TYR A 29 9.48 -2.10 7.97
CA TYR A 29 8.64 -2.66 6.91
C TYR A 29 8.32 -4.14 7.18
N ASP A 30 9.33 -4.94 7.51
CA ASP A 30 9.16 -6.36 7.80
C ASP A 30 8.32 -6.60 9.06
N GLN A 31 8.48 -5.77 10.10
CA GLN A 31 7.63 -5.86 11.28
C GLN A 31 6.16 -5.63 10.94
N VAL A 32 5.87 -4.56 10.22
CA VAL A 32 4.50 -4.20 9.84
C VAL A 32 3.88 -5.27 8.93
N THR A 33 4.58 -5.68 7.89
CA THR A 33 4.06 -6.67 6.94
C THR A 33 3.96 -8.05 7.55
N GLY A 34 4.87 -8.42 8.46
CA GLY A 34 4.80 -9.66 9.20
C GLY A 34 3.59 -9.74 10.14
N GLU A 35 3.25 -8.65 10.85
CA GLU A 35 2.03 -8.62 11.65
C GLU A 35 0.77 -8.63 10.78
N PHE A 36 0.80 -7.96 9.63
CA PHE A 36 -0.28 -8.00 8.67
C PHE A 36 -0.50 -9.41 8.10
N ASP A 37 0.56 -10.13 7.76
CA ASP A 37 0.47 -11.52 7.30
C ASP A 37 -0.12 -12.45 8.35
N LYS A 38 0.10 -12.20 9.66
CA LYS A 38 -0.57 -12.95 10.73
C LYS A 38 -2.08 -12.75 10.70
N VAL A 39 -2.54 -11.50 10.54
CA VAL A 39 -3.97 -11.20 10.40
C VAL A 39 -4.56 -11.93 9.20
N LEU A 40 -3.88 -11.91 8.06
CA LEU A 40 -4.34 -12.63 6.86
C LEU A 40 -4.36 -14.15 7.07
N ALA A 41 -3.40 -14.70 7.80
CA ALA A 41 -3.35 -16.13 8.13
C ALA A 41 -4.52 -16.57 9.03
N GLU A 42 -4.94 -15.73 9.99
CA GLU A 42 -6.14 -15.96 10.79
C GLU A 42 -7.40 -16.07 9.94
N HIS A 43 -7.41 -15.39 8.78
CA HIS A 43 -8.47 -15.45 7.77
C HIS A 43 -8.19 -16.45 6.64
N GLY A 44 -7.23 -17.36 6.83
CA GLY A 44 -6.98 -18.46 5.92
C GLY A 44 -6.05 -18.20 4.74
N TYR A 45 -5.34 -17.05 4.72
CA TYR A 45 -4.39 -16.67 3.68
C TYR A 45 -2.97 -16.62 4.25
N VAL A 46 -2.16 -17.64 3.95
CA VAL A 46 -0.78 -17.74 4.44
C VAL A 46 0.20 -17.33 3.35
N ARG A 47 1.02 -16.31 3.60
CA ARG A 47 2.00 -15.79 2.65
C ARG A 47 2.98 -16.87 2.19
N ASP A 48 3.23 -16.94 0.87
CA ASP A 48 4.19 -17.85 0.24
C ASP A 48 4.86 -17.12 -0.96
N GLY A 49 5.98 -16.50 -0.70
CA GLY A 49 6.66 -15.64 -1.70
C GLY A 49 5.78 -14.45 -2.12
N HIS A 50 5.35 -14.39 -3.37
CA HIS A 50 4.53 -13.30 -3.93
C HIS A 50 3.03 -13.58 -3.96
N TYR A 51 2.60 -14.73 -3.48
CA TYR A 51 1.19 -15.14 -3.41
C TYR A 51 0.84 -15.63 -2.00
N TYR A 52 -0.40 -16.08 -1.85
CA TYR A 52 -0.90 -16.64 -0.59
C TYR A 52 -1.43 -18.05 -0.83
N ARG A 53 -1.07 -19.00 0.04
CA ARG A 53 -1.75 -20.29 0.12
C ARG A 53 -3.10 -20.09 0.80
N VAL A 54 -4.15 -20.64 0.20
CA VAL A 54 -5.50 -20.59 0.75
C VAL A 54 -5.74 -21.86 1.57
N GLU A 55 -5.68 -21.72 2.89
CA GLU A 55 -5.95 -22.83 3.81
C GLU A 55 -7.46 -22.94 4.11
N LYS A 56 -8.16 -21.78 4.11
CA LYS A 56 -9.60 -21.72 4.30
C LYS A 56 -10.17 -20.59 3.45
N ALA A 57 -10.87 -20.97 2.38
CA ALA A 57 -11.63 -20.01 1.58
C ALA A 57 -12.79 -19.41 2.41
N ASN A 58 -13.00 -18.09 2.29
CA ASN A 58 -14.03 -17.38 3.00
C ASN A 58 -14.44 -16.12 2.22
N ASN A 59 -15.46 -15.41 2.73
CA ASN A 59 -15.93 -14.14 2.20
C ASN A 59 -15.79 -13.02 3.25
N ASP A 60 -14.79 -13.10 4.10
CA ASP A 60 -14.56 -12.12 5.14
C ASP A 60 -14.20 -10.76 4.53
N THR A 61 -14.62 -9.71 5.19
CA THR A 61 -14.22 -8.34 4.87
C THR A 61 -13.37 -7.80 6.02
N LEU A 62 -12.12 -7.45 5.72
CA LEU A 62 -11.22 -6.79 6.65
C LEU A 62 -11.19 -5.29 6.34
N VAL A 63 -11.38 -4.48 7.35
CA VAL A 63 -11.35 -3.01 7.22
C VAL A 63 -10.22 -2.47 8.07
N PHE A 64 -9.31 -1.73 7.42
CA PHE A 64 -8.18 -1.09 8.07
C PHE A 64 -8.34 0.42 8.03
N PHE A 65 -8.41 1.05 9.21
CA PHE A 65 -8.32 2.50 9.35
C PHE A 65 -6.86 2.86 9.61
N CYS A 66 -6.22 3.48 8.66
CA CYS A 66 -4.79 3.76 8.75
C CYS A 66 -4.43 5.09 8.08
N HIS A 67 -3.17 5.47 8.23
CA HIS A 67 -2.61 6.65 7.57
C HIS A 67 -2.04 6.29 6.19
N PHE A 68 -1.88 7.30 5.35
CA PHE A 68 -1.35 7.22 3.99
C PHE A 68 -0.11 6.32 3.88
N GLY A 69 0.95 6.60 4.67
CA GLY A 69 2.20 5.85 4.58
C GLY A 69 2.04 4.37 4.89
N LEU A 70 1.29 4.05 5.95
CA LEU A 70 1.01 2.66 6.33
C LEU A 70 0.15 1.94 5.29
N GLY A 71 -0.87 2.61 4.76
CA GLY A 71 -1.72 2.03 3.71
C GLY A 71 -0.89 1.54 2.52
N TRP A 72 0.07 2.35 2.07
CA TRP A 72 0.96 1.96 0.97
C TRP A 72 1.93 0.83 1.32
N VAL A 73 2.39 0.73 2.58
CA VAL A 73 3.18 -0.43 3.03
C VAL A 73 2.38 -1.72 2.87
N LEU A 74 1.13 -1.75 3.36
CA LEU A 74 0.27 -2.93 3.25
C LEU A 74 -0.04 -3.28 1.78
N ILE A 75 -0.37 -2.28 0.96
CA ILE A 75 -0.67 -2.48 -0.46
C ILE A 75 0.58 -2.93 -1.23
N SER A 76 1.74 -2.33 -0.99
CA SER A 76 3.00 -2.74 -1.61
C SER A 76 3.29 -4.22 -1.35
N HIS A 77 3.05 -4.66 -0.12
CA HIS A 77 3.24 -6.04 0.29
C HIS A 77 2.26 -6.99 -0.40
N LEU A 78 0.95 -6.66 -0.43
CA LEU A 78 -0.07 -7.47 -1.11
C LEU A 78 0.20 -7.63 -2.61
N LEU A 79 0.61 -6.54 -3.26
CA LEU A 79 0.79 -6.49 -4.72
C LEU A 79 2.22 -6.79 -5.16
N SER A 80 3.16 -7.00 -4.24
CA SER A 80 4.60 -7.17 -4.52
C SER A 80 5.16 -6.03 -5.39
N MET A 81 4.82 -4.79 -5.01
CA MET A 81 5.30 -3.57 -5.65
C MET A 81 6.23 -2.81 -4.72
N SER A 82 7.18 -2.05 -5.26
CA SER A 82 8.00 -1.18 -4.44
C SER A 82 7.16 -0.13 -3.71
N PRO A 83 7.26 0.01 -2.38
CA PRO A 83 6.55 1.05 -1.64
C PRO A 83 6.99 2.46 -2.07
N MET A 84 8.23 2.63 -2.53
CA MET A 84 8.73 3.91 -3.03
C MET A 84 7.93 4.42 -4.22
N VAL A 85 7.59 3.52 -5.14
CA VAL A 85 6.75 3.84 -6.30
C VAL A 85 5.34 4.29 -5.85
N LEU A 86 4.77 3.61 -4.86
CA LEU A 86 3.43 3.93 -4.37
C LEU A 86 3.42 5.26 -3.60
N TRP A 87 4.37 5.49 -2.70
CA TRP A 87 4.45 6.71 -1.91
C TRP A 87 4.64 7.98 -2.75
N HIS A 88 5.39 7.89 -3.84
CA HIS A 88 5.77 9.06 -4.63
C HIS A 88 4.89 9.32 -5.86
N ASN A 89 4.14 8.33 -6.31
CA ASN A 89 3.33 8.47 -7.52
C ASN A 89 1.81 8.44 -7.28
N LEU A 90 1.38 8.08 -6.08
CA LEU A 90 -0.04 7.94 -5.77
C LEU A 90 -0.42 8.81 -4.57
N CYS A 91 -1.56 9.42 -4.66
CA CYS A 91 -2.11 10.27 -3.61
C CYS A 91 -3.54 9.82 -3.30
N ALA A 92 -3.84 9.60 -2.03
CA ALA A 92 -5.18 9.26 -1.56
C ALA A 92 -5.69 10.35 -0.63
N ALA A 93 -6.83 10.94 -0.94
CA ALA A 93 -7.42 11.95 -0.07
C ALA A 93 -7.76 11.36 1.31
N PRO A 94 -7.72 12.15 2.38
CA PRO A 94 -8.23 11.75 3.68
C PRO A 94 -9.67 11.20 3.56
N SER A 95 -9.98 10.17 4.33
CA SER A 95 -11.25 9.44 4.29
C SER A 95 -11.52 8.65 3.01
N SER A 96 -10.62 8.62 2.04
CA SER A 96 -10.81 7.79 0.85
C SER A 96 -10.75 6.30 1.18
N VAL A 97 -11.41 5.50 0.34
CA VAL A 97 -11.48 4.04 0.47
C VAL A 97 -10.74 3.38 -0.67
N THR A 98 -9.80 2.52 -0.35
CA THR A 98 -9.12 1.66 -1.32
C THR A 98 -9.53 0.22 -1.07
N THR A 99 -9.99 -0.48 -2.10
CA THR A 99 -10.52 -1.84 -2.00
C THR A 99 -9.67 -2.82 -2.77
N LEU A 100 -9.24 -3.87 -2.08
CA LEU A 100 -8.58 -5.01 -2.68
C LEU A 100 -9.40 -6.27 -2.41
N THR A 101 -9.46 -7.18 -3.37
CA THR A 101 -10.09 -8.50 -3.21
C THR A 101 -9.06 -9.60 -3.43
N SER A 102 -9.18 -10.67 -2.65
CA SER A 102 -8.45 -11.90 -2.92
C SER A 102 -9.05 -12.63 -4.11
N GLU A 103 -8.21 -13.15 -4.99
CA GLU A 103 -8.62 -13.96 -6.13
C GLU A 103 -7.92 -15.33 -6.05
N GLU A 104 -8.70 -16.39 -5.91
CA GLU A 104 -8.24 -17.76 -6.01
C GLU A 104 -8.50 -18.30 -7.43
N ARG A 105 -7.66 -17.95 -8.39
CA ARG A 105 -7.78 -18.44 -9.79
C ARG A 105 -7.34 -19.87 -9.96
N ARG A 106 -6.55 -20.37 -9.05
CA ARG A 106 -6.05 -21.72 -8.99
C ARG A 106 -6.27 -22.23 -7.57
N LYS A 107 -6.84 -23.40 -7.43
CA LYS A 107 -7.16 -23.98 -6.12
C LYS A 107 -5.96 -23.91 -5.16
N GLY A 108 -6.17 -23.32 -4.00
CA GLY A 108 -5.18 -23.20 -2.94
C GLY A 108 -4.17 -22.06 -3.13
N ILE A 109 -4.28 -21.25 -4.20
CA ILE A 109 -3.36 -20.15 -4.47
C ILE A 109 -4.16 -18.87 -4.73
N ALA A 110 -3.99 -17.86 -3.89
CA ALA A 110 -4.59 -16.56 -4.04
C ALA A 110 -3.57 -15.46 -4.28
N GLY A 111 -3.98 -14.48 -5.06
CA GLY A 111 -3.37 -13.16 -5.15
C GLY A 111 -4.38 -12.10 -4.73
N PHE A 112 -3.94 -10.85 -4.63
CA PHE A 112 -4.81 -9.72 -4.36
C PHE A 112 -4.90 -8.82 -5.58
N ARG A 113 -6.10 -8.30 -5.83
CA ARG A 113 -6.38 -7.34 -6.91
C ARG A 113 -6.96 -6.08 -6.32
N MET A 114 -6.38 -4.94 -6.66
CA MET A 114 -6.96 -3.63 -6.36
C MET A 114 -8.14 -3.36 -7.30
N ASN A 115 -9.33 -3.23 -6.75
CA ASN A 115 -10.56 -2.98 -7.50
C ASN A 115 -10.90 -1.50 -7.58
N SER A 116 -10.59 -0.75 -6.52
CA SER A 116 -10.72 0.70 -6.50
C SER A 116 -9.59 1.30 -5.68
N TYR A 117 -9.22 2.52 -6.03
CA TYR A 117 -8.20 3.28 -5.34
C TYR A 117 -8.71 4.69 -5.03
N GLY A 118 -8.56 5.10 -3.77
CA GLY A 118 -8.83 6.48 -3.36
C GLY A 118 -10.28 6.93 -3.58
N ASP A 119 -11.24 6.02 -3.52
CA ASP A 119 -12.66 6.32 -3.73
C ASP A 119 -13.18 7.26 -2.65
N ILE A 120 -13.75 8.38 -3.08
CA ILE A 120 -14.37 9.43 -2.26
C ILE A 120 -15.85 9.64 -2.60
N SER A 121 -16.49 8.68 -3.26
CA SER A 121 -17.89 8.77 -3.68
C SER A 121 -18.85 9.03 -2.51
N HIS A 122 -18.54 8.49 -1.33
CA HIS A 122 -19.31 8.73 -0.12
C HIS A 122 -19.28 10.19 0.35
N LEU A 123 -18.16 10.91 0.12
CA LEU A 123 -18.11 12.34 0.43
C LEU A 123 -19.00 13.13 -0.51
N TYR A 124 -18.95 12.88 -1.81
CA TYR A 124 -19.83 13.52 -2.79
C TYR A 124 -21.29 13.22 -2.56
N ALA A 125 -21.62 12.00 -2.10
CA ALA A 125 -23.02 11.63 -1.78
C ALA A 125 -23.59 12.43 -0.60
N HIS A 126 -22.73 13.06 0.20
CA HIS A 126 -23.11 13.90 1.35
C HIS A 126 -22.75 15.37 1.17
N ASP A 127 -22.47 15.81 -0.07
CA ASP A 127 -22.03 17.18 -0.39
C ASP A 127 -20.80 17.64 0.42
N GLU A 128 -19.94 16.69 0.82
CA GLU A 128 -18.73 16.95 1.59
C GLU A 128 -17.54 17.07 0.65
N PRO A 129 -16.83 18.22 0.60
CA PRO A 129 -15.67 18.36 -0.25
C PRO A 129 -14.49 17.52 0.28
N PRO A 130 -13.70 16.89 -0.60
CA PRO A 130 -12.49 16.21 -0.17
C PRO A 130 -11.47 17.19 0.39
N ALA A 131 -10.76 16.81 1.47
CA ALA A 131 -9.68 17.61 1.99
C ALA A 131 -8.50 17.67 1.02
N PHE A 132 -7.84 18.84 0.94
CA PHE A 132 -6.63 19.01 0.14
C PHE A 132 -5.38 18.38 0.77
N ALA A 133 -5.41 18.05 2.05
CA ALA A 133 -4.31 17.38 2.72
C ALA A 133 -3.87 16.10 1.96
N ALA A 134 -2.57 15.83 1.99
CA ALA A 134 -1.93 14.71 1.29
C ALA A 134 -1.87 14.82 -0.26
N ARG A 135 -2.10 15.99 -0.82
CA ARG A 135 -1.70 16.29 -2.19
C ARG A 135 -0.29 16.88 -2.14
N PHE A 136 0.67 16.13 -2.61
CA PHE A 136 2.07 16.56 -2.60
C PHE A 136 2.41 17.18 -3.95
N CYS A 137 2.20 18.49 -4.08
CA CYS A 137 2.52 19.24 -5.28
C CYS A 137 3.50 20.36 -4.94
N GLU A 138 4.77 20.04 -4.89
CA GLU A 138 5.85 20.94 -4.49
C GLU A 138 6.75 21.26 -5.67
N CYS A 139 7.18 22.50 -5.77
CA CYS A 139 8.18 22.95 -6.74
C CYS A 139 9.55 23.05 -6.06
N TYR A 140 10.61 22.70 -6.79
CA TYR A 140 11.96 22.75 -6.22
C TYR A 140 12.54 24.17 -6.12
N ASP A 141 11.98 25.13 -6.84
CA ASP A 141 12.48 26.50 -7.00
C ASP A 141 11.71 27.54 -6.14
N ASN A 142 10.67 27.11 -5.44
CA ASN A 142 9.92 27.97 -4.52
C ASN A 142 9.15 27.10 -3.49
N ASP A 143 8.66 27.75 -2.42
CA ASP A 143 7.89 27.12 -1.34
C ASP A 143 6.36 27.19 -1.58
N GLU A 144 5.92 27.59 -2.76
CA GLU A 144 4.50 27.67 -3.09
C GLU A 144 3.94 26.27 -3.39
N ARG A 145 2.78 26.01 -2.85
CA ARG A 145 2.01 24.80 -3.18
C ARG A 145 1.10 25.10 -4.37
N HIS A 146 0.97 24.14 -5.26
CA HIS A 146 0.19 24.23 -6.48
C HIS A 146 -1.05 23.33 -6.47
N ASP A 147 -1.49 22.91 -5.29
CA ASP A 147 -2.68 22.08 -5.08
C ASP A 147 -3.94 22.91 -4.74
#